data_d80e73fc5c70b256dd3941887bcd0286
#
_entry.id   d80e73fc5c70b256dd3941887bcd0286
#
_cell.length_a   1.000
_cell.length_b   1.000
_cell.length_c   1.000
_cell.angle_alpha   90.00
_cell.angle_beta   90.00
_cell.angle_gamma   90.00
#
_symmetry.space_group_name_H-M   'P 1'
#
loop_
_entity.id
_entity.type
_entity.pdbx_description
1 polymer ?
#
loop_
_entity_poly.entity_id
_entity_poly.type
_entity_poly.pdbx_seq_one_letter_code
_entity_poly.pdbx_strand_id
1 'polypeptide(L)'
;MYQLSKEPGGRFIEMTENYRSSRLVVGAANDFVKSVRYRLKTAPILSMSDDDGEVRITRHISKYMFLPVADDIMKRGNGTTCILTQTNEEAVVMLALLNGRGVKAKLIQSLEGLRFSNLMEMRYFMKCVDRRKQSPLIADEAWEEAKQKAFSKYAMSKSLQYVRRCVEMFELTNRAKYYSDLREFVFESSVEDFCDVSDAEVVVSTVHKSKGREFDNVYMLISDKFNHTDDLLRRYYVGITRAKHNLYIHTNGDVFDSIHNCQRIMDSHQYAVPEKIVLQLSHKDVYLDYFKYSKQEVLALRSDDELTYKAPYLCCAPTGKAIARLSQGMIDKLAKWETKGYNVASASVRFIVAWKSKNAAKEEKELAVLLADLKLRKV
;
A
#
# COMPACT_ATOMS: atom_id res chain seq x y z
N MET A 1 10.20 -11.11 22.16
CA MET A 1 9.70 -12.50 22.24
C MET A 1 10.78 -13.52 22.59
N TYR A 2 11.90 -13.62 21.88
CA TYR A 2 12.97 -14.60 22.18
C TYR A 2 13.61 -14.41 23.57
N GLN A 3 13.67 -13.20 24.09
CA GLN A 3 14.16 -12.93 25.47
C GLN A 3 13.18 -13.41 26.54
N LEU A 4 11.87 -13.30 26.31
CA LEU A 4 10.82 -13.76 27.22
C LEU A 4 10.80 -15.29 27.39
N SER A 5 11.19 -16.06 26.35
CA SER A 5 11.28 -17.52 26.47
C SER A 5 12.47 -18.02 27.30
N LYS A 6 13.42 -17.13 27.61
CA LYS A 6 14.59 -17.43 28.46
C LYS A 6 14.38 -17.06 29.95
N GLU A 7 13.24 -16.41 30.27
CA GLU A 7 12.89 -16.12 31.66
C GLU A 7 12.43 -17.39 32.38
N PRO A 8 12.67 -17.51 33.71
CA PRO A 8 12.20 -18.65 34.48
C PRO A 8 10.69 -18.82 34.37
N GLY A 9 10.23 -19.96 33.82
CA GLY A 9 8.82 -20.27 33.56
C GLY A 9 8.31 -19.94 32.17
N GLY A 10 9.13 -19.32 31.31
CA GLY A 10 8.77 -19.05 29.88
C GLY A 10 8.70 -20.36 29.09
N ARG A 11 7.59 -20.57 28.37
CA ARG A 11 7.39 -21.70 27.45
C ARG A 11 7.37 -21.22 26.02
N PHE A 12 8.19 -21.83 25.16
CA PHE A 12 8.14 -21.62 23.73
C PHE A 12 7.24 -22.69 23.09
N ILE A 13 6.12 -22.28 22.49
CA ILE A 13 5.20 -23.18 21.80
C ILE A 13 5.22 -22.81 20.32
N GLU A 14 5.60 -23.75 19.46
CA GLU A 14 5.53 -23.60 18.00
C GLU A 14 4.14 -24.06 17.50
N MET A 15 3.43 -23.16 16.82
CA MET A 15 2.22 -23.52 16.09
C MET A 15 2.61 -24.16 14.77
N THR A 16 2.32 -25.43 14.58
CA THR A 16 2.72 -26.21 13.40
C THR A 16 1.57 -26.51 12.44
N GLU A 17 0.33 -26.34 12.87
CA GLU A 17 -0.85 -26.59 12.06
C GLU A 17 -1.33 -25.34 11.33
N ASN A 18 -1.71 -25.50 10.06
CA ASN A 18 -2.25 -24.44 9.21
C ASN A 18 -3.60 -24.91 8.63
N TYR A 19 -4.66 -24.26 9.04
CA TYR A 19 -6.04 -24.51 8.60
C TYR A 19 -6.49 -23.58 7.47
N ARG A 20 -5.61 -22.68 7.02
CA ARG A 20 -5.92 -21.60 6.10
C ARG A 20 -5.64 -21.95 4.65
N SER A 21 -4.44 -22.49 4.41
CA SER A 21 -3.88 -22.58 3.06
C SER A 21 -3.84 -24.03 2.59
N SER A 22 -3.99 -24.20 1.29
CA SER A 22 -3.90 -25.47 0.59
C SER A 22 -2.54 -26.16 0.79
N ARG A 23 -2.47 -27.45 0.55
CA ARG A 23 -1.28 -28.28 0.80
C ARG A 23 -0.06 -27.79 0.01
N LEU A 24 -0.24 -27.48 -1.29
CA LEU A 24 0.86 -27.02 -2.14
C LEU A 24 1.36 -25.64 -1.74
N VAL A 25 0.47 -24.70 -1.31
CA VAL A 25 0.87 -23.39 -0.83
C VAL A 25 1.68 -23.49 0.47
N VAL A 26 1.25 -24.35 1.42
CA VAL A 26 2.02 -24.59 2.66
C VAL A 26 3.35 -25.25 2.36
N GLY A 27 3.39 -26.20 1.42
CA GLY A 27 4.63 -26.82 0.93
C GLY A 27 5.61 -25.78 0.36
N ALA A 28 5.11 -24.91 -0.53
CA ALA A 28 5.90 -23.83 -1.11
C ALA A 28 6.46 -22.86 -0.05
N ALA A 29 5.65 -22.51 0.97
CA ALA A 29 6.09 -21.68 2.09
C ALA A 29 7.18 -22.37 2.91
N ASN A 30 7.03 -23.67 3.21
CA ASN A 30 8.02 -24.46 3.93
C ASN A 30 9.35 -24.59 3.16
N ASP A 31 9.29 -24.76 1.85
CA ASP A 31 10.51 -24.82 1.03
C ASP A 31 11.19 -23.46 0.97
N PHE A 32 10.43 -22.41 0.67
CA PHE A 32 10.99 -21.07 0.53
C PHE A 32 11.60 -20.53 1.83
N VAL A 33 10.98 -20.78 3.00
CA VAL A 33 11.48 -20.27 4.28
C VAL A 33 12.87 -20.82 4.65
N LYS A 34 13.30 -21.94 4.06
CA LYS A 34 14.65 -22.50 4.27
C LYS A 34 15.74 -21.55 3.73
N SER A 35 15.41 -20.69 2.77
CA SER A 35 16.31 -19.66 2.22
C SER A 35 16.57 -18.48 3.20
N VAL A 36 15.76 -18.32 4.24
CA VAL A 36 15.92 -17.29 5.27
C VAL A 36 16.91 -17.79 6.33
N ARG A 37 18.04 -17.08 6.52
CA ARG A 37 19.13 -17.50 7.40
C ARG A 37 18.75 -17.44 8.88
N TYR A 38 18.17 -16.32 9.31
CA TYR A 38 17.81 -16.07 10.71
C TYR A 38 16.31 -16.27 10.94
N ARG A 39 15.92 -17.44 11.41
CA ARG A 39 14.53 -17.77 11.74
C ARG A 39 14.43 -18.38 13.13
N LEU A 40 13.36 -18.05 13.85
CA LEU A 40 13.11 -18.57 15.21
C LEU A 40 12.45 -19.95 15.16
N LYS A 41 11.59 -20.19 14.15
CA LYS A 41 10.83 -21.42 13.98
C LYS A 41 11.57 -22.36 13.03
N THR A 42 11.75 -23.60 13.44
CA THR A 42 12.45 -24.64 12.66
C THR A 42 11.53 -25.74 12.18
N ALA A 43 10.47 -26.04 12.93
CA ALA A 43 9.50 -27.07 12.57
C ALA A 43 8.72 -26.69 11.30
N PRO A 44 8.48 -27.61 10.37
CA PRO A 44 7.63 -27.37 9.22
C PRO A 44 6.19 -27.14 9.65
N ILE A 45 5.46 -26.34 8.85
CA ILE A 45 4.03 -26.14 9.01
C ILE A 45 3.32 -27.27 8.25
N LEU A 46 2.30 -27.87 8.87
CA LEU A 46 1.45 -28.88 8.26
C LEU A 46 0.13 -28.24 7.81
N SER A 47 -0.25 -28.44 6.56
CA SER A 47 -1.60 -28.06 6.11
C SER A 47 -2.62 -29.06 6.64
N MET A 48 -3.67 -28.54 7.26
CA MET A 48 -4.83 -29.31 7.71
C MET A 48 -5.99 -29.21 6.70
N SER A 49 -5.76 -28.60 5.54
CA SER A 49 -6.73 -28.48 4.45
C SER A 49 -6.76 -29.75 3.60
N ASP A 50 -7.95 -30.14 3.14
CA ASP A 50 -8.14 -31.20 2.13
C ASP A 50 -7.89 -30.71 0.70
N ASP A 51 -7.78 -29.41 0.50
CA ASP A 51 -7.49 -28.78 -0.78
C ASP A 51 -5.99 -28.85 -1.10
N ASP A 52 -5.64 -29.37 -2.26
CA ASP A 52 -4.26 -29.38 -2.74
C ASP A 52 -3.85 -27.99 -3.26
N GLY A 53 -4.77 -27.26 -3.88
CA GLY A 53 -4.52 -25.97 -4.51
C GLY A 53 -3.59 -26.06 -5.72
N GLU A 54 -3.08 -24.89 -6.15
CA GLU A 54 -2.11 -24.81 -7.25
C GLU A 54 -0.94 -23.90 -6.87
N VAL A 55 0.29 -24.33 -7.18
CA VAL A 55 1.47 -23.46 -7.14
C VAL A 55 2.16 -23.50 -8.50
N ARG A 56 2.30 -22.33 -9.12
CA ARG A 56 2.93 -22.18 -10.44
C ARG A 56 3.96 -21.06 -10.41
N ILE A 57 5.14 -21.35 -10.95
CA ILE A 57 6.24 -20.39 -11.12
C ILE A 57 6.49 -20.21 -12.59
N THR A 58 6.24 -19.00 -13.10
CA THR A 58 6.56 -18.61 -14.47
C THR A 58 7.82 -17.78 -14.46
N ARG A 59 8.90 -18.30 -15.05
CA ARG A 59 10.17 -17.60 -15.24
C ARG A 59 10.18 -16.91 -16.60
N HIS A 60 10.36 -15.60 -16.58
CA HIS A 60 10.42 -14.76 -17.79
C HIS A 60 11.86 -14.37 -18.09
N ILE A 61 12.24 -14.36 -19.36
CA ILE A 61 13.50 -13.73 -19.81
C ILE A 61 13.36 -12.21 -19.88
N SER A 62 12.14 -11.70 -20.00
CA SER A 62 11.82 -10.27 -20.06
C SER A 62 12.00 -9.58 -18.70
N LYS A 63 12.53 -8.35 -18.71
CA LYS A 63 12.55 -7.47 -17.53
C LYS A 63 11.17 -6.89 -17.20
N TYR A 64 10.27 -6.87 -18.17
CA TYR A 64 8.93 -6.28 -18.07
C TYR A 64 7.87 -7.38 -18.10
N MET A 65 7.35 -7.73 -16.95
CA MET A 65 6.43 -8.86 -16.78
C MET A 65 4.96 -8.42 -16.60
N PHE A 66 4.66 -7.11 -16.74
CA PHE A 66 3.31 -6.61 -16.50
C PHE A 66 2.26 -7.20 -17.44
N LEU A 67 2.57 -7.29 -18.74
CA LEU A 67 1.68 -7.84 -19.75
C LEU A 67 1.34 -9.31 -19.50
N PRO A 68 2.34 -10.22 -19.36
CA PRO A 68 2.04 -11.63 -19.12
C PRO A 68 1.32 -11.87 -17.79
N VAL A 69 1.59 -11.10 -16.73
CA VAL A 69 0.81 -11.18 -15.48
C VAL A 69 -0.63 -10.75 -15.72
N ALA A 70 -0.87 -9.65 -16.45
CA ALA A 70 -2.22 -9.23 -16.76
C ALA A 70 -2.97 -10.24 -17.65
N ASP A 71 -2.29 -10.89 -18.60
CA ASP A 71 -2.87 -11.94 -19.44
C ASP A 71 -3.22 -13.19 -18.61
N ASP A 72 -2.42 -13.52 -17.62
CA ASP A 72 -2.67 -14.64 -16.72
C ASP A 72 -3.86 -14.35 -15.79
N ILE A 73 -3.95 -13.12 -15.26
CA ILE A 73 -5.09 -12.64 -14.47
C ILE A 73 -6.41 -12.72 -15.23
N MET A 74 -6.41 -12.47 -16.54
CA MET A 74 -7.62 -12.58 -17.37
C MET A 74 -8.15 -14.01 -17.44
N LYS A 75 -7.31 -15.01 -17.17
CA LYS A 75 -7.64 -16.44 -17.13
C LYS A 75 -7.89 -16.95 -15.70
N ARG A 76 -7.88 -16.06 -14.70
CA ARG A 76 -8.04 -16.42 -13.29
C ARG A 76 -9.32 -17.21 -13.03
N GLY A 77 -9.25 -18.10 -12.04
CA GLY A 77 -10.41 -18.77 -11.49
C GLY A 77 -11.29 -17.87 -10.62
N ASN A 78 -12.33 -18.43 -10.05
CA ASN A 78 -13.19 -17.75 -9.08
C ASN A 78 -12.44 -17.44 -7.77
N GLY A 79 -13.01 -16.55 -6.97
CA GLY A 79 -12.51 -16.19 -5.66
C GLY A 79 -11.76 -14.84 -5.64
N THR A 80 -11.42 -14.42 -4.44
CA THR A 80 -10.70 -13.18 -4.19
C THR A 80 -9.28 -13.27 -4.75
N THR A 81 -8.88 -12.31 -5.58
CA THR A 81 -7.59 -12.33 -6.26
C THR A 81 -6.74 -11.12 -5.88
N CYS A 82 -5.46 -11.35 -5.56
CA CYS A 82 -4.51 -10.28 -5.26
C CYS A 82 -3.24 -10.39 -6.10
N ILE A 83 -2.79 -9.24 -6.62
CA ILE A 83 -1.45 -9.10 -7.22
C ILE A 83 -0.54 -8.42 -6.23
N LEU A 84 0.58 -9.06 -5.90
CA LEU A 84 1.61 -8.55 -5.01
C LEU A 84 2.84 -8.13 -5.82
N THR A 85 3.19 -6.85 -5.72
CA THR A 85 4.37 -6.26 -6.38
C THR A 85 5.44 -5.91 -5.37
N GLN A 86 6.66 -5.63 -5.84
CA GLN A 86 7.78 -5.22 -4.99
C GLN A 86 7.68 -3.73 -4.63
N THR A 87 7.19 -2.90 -5.55
CA THR A 87 7.12 -1.43 -5.40
C THR A 87 5.72 -0.88 -5.63
N ASN A 88 5.47 0.32 -5.14
CA ASN A 88 4.20 1.02 -5.37
C ASN A 88 4.03 1.39 -6.85
N GLU A 89 5.13 1.78 -7.51
CA GLU A 89 5.12 2.11 -8.94
C GLU A 89 4.64 0.91 -9.76
N GLU A 90 5.14 -0.30 -9.48
CA GLU A 90 4.69 -1.53 -10.13
C GLU A 90 3.21 -1.80 -9.87
N ALA A 91 2.74 -1.59 -8.62
CA ALA A 91 1.34 -1.77 -8.27
C ALA A 91 0.43 -0.83 -9.06
N VAL A 92 0.82 0.44 -9.23
CA VAL A 92 0.02 1.41 -9.99
C VAL A 92 0.02 1.11 -11.49
N VAL A 93 1.16 0.65 -12.04
CA VAL A 93 1.22 0.20 -13.44
C VAL A 93 0.28 -0.99 -13.67
N MET A 94 0.30 -1.99 -12.78
CA MET A 94 -0.62 -3.14 -12.86
C MET A 94 -2.08 -2.72 -12.75
N LEU A 95 -2.41 -1.83 -11.82
CA LEU A 95 -3.76 -1.28 -11.67
C LEU A 95 -4.25 -0.63 -12.98
N ALA A 96 -3.42 0.25 -13.56
CA ALA A 96 -3.78 0.96 -14.79
C ALA A 96 -3.97 -0.01 -15.97
N LEU A 97 -3.11 -1.03 -16.06
CA LEU A 97 -3.19 -2.05 -17.10
C LEU A 97 -4.45 -2.90 -16.99
N LEU A 98 -4.80 -3.35 -15.79
CA LEU A 98 -6.00 -4.16 -15.53
C LEU A 98 -7.29 -3.36 -15.80
N ASN A 99 -7.37 -2.14 -15.29
CA ASN A 99 -8.53 -1.27 -15.53
C ASN A 99 -8.69 -0.94 -17.03
N GLY A 100 -7.57 -0.75 -17.75
CA GLY A 100 -7.58 -0.57 -19.22
C GLY A 100 -8.07 -1.81 -19.99
N ARG A 101 -8.06 -2.99 -19.37
CA ARG A 101 -8.58 -4.26 -19.90
C ARG A 101 -9.98 -4.61 -19.40
N GLY A 102 -10.64 -3.70 -18.68
CA GLY A 102 -11.99 -3.87 -18.16
C GLY A 102 -12.10 -4.69 -16.87
N VAL A 103 -10.97 -5.05 -16.23
CA VAL A 103 -10.96 -5.72 -14.92
C VAL A 103 -11.17 -4.68 -13.83
N LYS A 104 -12.13 -4.88 -12.94
CA LYS A 104 -12.36 -4.01 -11.78
C LYS A 104 -11.25 -4.22 -10.74
N ALA A 105 -10.15 -3.49 -10.89
CA ALA A 105 -9.02 -3.59 -9.98
C ALA A 105 -8.96 -2.40 -9.02
N LYS A 106 -8.59 -2.66 -7.75
CA LYS A 106 -8.37 -1.63 -6.72
C LYS A 106 -6.98 -1.75 -6.10
N LEU A 107 -6.37 -0.62 -5.78
CA LEU A 107 -5.05 -0.53 -5.16
C LEU A 107 -5.18 -0.34 -3.65
N ILE A 108 -4.44 -1.12 -2.87
CA ILE A 108 -4.24 -0.84 -1.44
C ILE A 108 -3.23 0.30 -1.32
N GLN A 109 -3.71 1.45 -0.86
CA GLN A 109 -2.92 2.68 -0.71
C GLN A 109 -2.29 2.79 0.67
N SER A 110 -1.24 3.59 0.82
CA SER A 110 -0.62 3.94 2.09
C SER A 110 -0.13 5.38 2.13
N LEU A 111 0.10 5.89 3.33
CA LEU A 111 0.71 7.20 3.59
C LEU A 111 2.24 7.16 3.70
N GLU A 112 2.89 6.03 3.43
CA GLU A 112 4.35 5.86 3.39
C GLU A 112 5.14 6.61 4.48
N GLY A 113 5.18 6.03 5.66
CA GLY A 113 5.91 6.57 6.81
C GLY A 113 5.19 7.70 7.55
N LEU A 114 3.96 8.03 7.14
CA LEU A 114 3.06 8.92 7.84
C LEU A 114 1.92 8.13 8.48
N ARG A 115 1.32 8.70 9.53
CA ARG A 115 0.18 8.09 10.23
C ARG A 115 -1.12 8.48 9.59
N PHE A 116 -2.13 7.60 9.67
CA PHE A 116 -3.50 7.90 9.23
C PHE A 116 -4.08 9.14 9.96
N SER A 117 -3.78 9.28 11.25
CA SER A 117 -4.13 10.46 12.05
C SER A 117 -3.59 11.79 11.48
N ASN A 118 -2.60 11.77 10.57
CA ASN A 118 -2.05 12.97 9.92
C ASN A 118 -2.80 13.38 8.65
N LEU A 119 -3.71 12.55 8.13
CA LEU A 119 -4.56 12.92 6.99
C LEU A 119 -5.43 14.12 7.35
N MET A 120 -5.48 15.15 6.51
CA MET A 120 -6.15 16.42 6.86
C MET A 120 -7.64 16.26 7.11
N GLU A 121 -8.31 15.37 6.40
CA GLU A 121 -9.71 15.01 6.60
C GLU A 121 -9.93 14.38 8.00
N MET A 122 -9.05 13.43 8.40
CA MET A 122 -9.12 12.80 9.72
C MET A 122 -8.83 13.81 10.83
N ARG A 123 -7.82 14.64 10.66
CA ARG A 123 -7.52 15.72 11.63
C ARG A 123 -8.68 16.68 11.83
N TYR A 124 -9.36 17.03 10.74
CA TYR A 124 -10.51 17.92 10.84
C TYR A 124 -11.68 17.23 11.53
N PHE A 125 -11.95 15.97 11.23
CA PHE A 125 -12.97 15.18 11.95
C PHE A 125 -12.67 15.13 13.45
N MET A 126 -11.46 14.71 13.83
CA MET A 126 -11.01 14.67 15.23
C MET A 126 -11.14 16.03 15.93
N LYS A 127 -10.81 17.14 15.25
CA LYS A 127 -11.01 18.50 15.77
C LYS A 127 -12.47 18.83 15.98
N CYS A 128 -13.39 18.39 15.13
CA CYS A 128 -14.82 18.61 15.30
C CYS A 128 -15.36 17.86 16.52
N VAL A 129 -14.89 16.63 16.75
CA VAL A 129 -15.24 15.83 17.93
C VAL A 129 -14.68 16.44 19.21
N ASP A 130 -13.42 16.91 19.21
CA ASP A 130 -12.70 17.43 20.40
C ASP A 130 -13.22 18.81 20.89
N ARG A 131 -14.05 19.49 20.11
CA ARG A 131 -14.53 20.86 20.45
C ARG A 131 -15.35 20.96 21.72
N ARG A 132 -15.87 19.85 22.25
CA ARG A 132 -16.72 19.80 23.48
C ARG A 132 -16.02 19.03 24.60
N LYS A 133 -14.90 19.53 25.09
CA LYS A 133 -14.05 18.91 26.12
C LYS A 133 -14.69 18.70 27.51
N GLN A 134 -15.98 18.77 27.65
CA GLN A 134 -16.64 18.70 28.97
C GLN A 134 -16.92 17.27 29.47
N SER A 135 -16.82 16.26 28.59
CA SER A 135 -17.04 14.85 28.93
C SER A 135 -16.09 13.95 28.14
N PRO A 136 -15.53 12.87 28.72
CA PRO A 136 -14.81 11.86 27.99
C PRO A 136 -15.72 11.09 27.01
N LEU A 137 -17.03 11.03 27.29
CA LEU A 137 -18.03 10.43 26.42
C LEU A 137 -18.49 11.44 25.37
N ILE A 138 -18.48 11.03 24.10
CA ILE A 138 -18.97 11.81 22.97
C ILE A 138 -20.47 11.55 22.83
N ALA A 139 -21.29 12.58 22.98
CA ALA A 139 -22.73 12.49 22.76
C ALA A 139 -23.03 12.20 21.27
N ASP A 140 -24.10 11.45 21.00
CA ASP A 140 -24.45 11.05 19.63
C ASP A 140 -24.73 12.26 18.72
N GLU A 141 -25.33 13.33 19.24
CA GLU A 141 -25.55 14.57 18.49
C GLU A 141 -24.23 15.25 18.11
N ALA A 142 -23.24 15.26 19.02
CA ALA A 142 -21.92 15.83 18.77
C ALA A 142 -21.14 14.99 17.73
N TRP A 143 -21.33 13.70 17.76
CA TRP A 143 -20.73 12.76 16.80
C TRP A 143 -21.30 12.99 15.41
N GLU A 144 -22.63 13.03 15.25
CA GLU A 144 -23.27 13.28 13.96
C GLU A 144 -22.95 14.67 13.41
N GLU A 145 -22.89 15.69 14.26
CA GLU A 145 -22.48 17.04 13.87
C GLU A 145 -21.03 17.05 13.35
N ALA A 146 -20.11 16.31 13.99
CA ALA A 146 -18.72 16.19 13.56
C ALA A 146 -18.62 15.48 12.20
N LYS A 147 -19.37 14.39 11.97
CA LYS A 147 -19.49 13.69 10.69
C LYS A 147 -19.97 14.64 9.61
N GLN A 148 -21.09 15.32 9.85
CA GLN A 148 -21.67 16.23 8.87
C GLN A 148 -20.69 17.34 8.46
N LYS A 149 -20.02 17.97 9.43
CA LYS A 149 -19.04 19.04 9.17
C LYS A 149 -17.83 18.56 8.37
N ALA A 150 -17.27 17.42 8.78
CA ALA A 150 -16.08 16.89 8.12
C ALA A 150 -16.40 16.39 6.71
N PHE A 151 -17.50 15.66 6.54
CA PHE A 151 -17.87 15.07 5.26
C PHE A 151 -18.34 16.11 4.25
N SER A 152 -19.03 17.16 4.69
CA SER A 152 -19.41 18.28 3.82
C SER A 152 -18.18 19.07 3.37
N LYS A 153 -17.26 19.38 4.30
CA LYS A 153 -16.05 20.16 3.98
C LYS A 153 -15.15 19.46 2.96
N TYR A 154 -15.05 18.15 3.03
CA TYR A 154 -14.17 17.35 2.18
C TYR A 154 -14.92 16.50 1.15
N ALA A 155 -16.17 16.85 0.81
CA ALA A 155 -17.02 16.07 -0.09
C ALA A 155 -16.36 15.75 -1.44
N MET A 156 -15.55 16.67 -1.96
CA MET A 156 -14.83 16.50 -3.23
C MET A 156 -13.50 15.75 -3.10
N SER A 157 -13.07 15.40 -1.87
CA SER A 157 -11.80 14.70 -1.65
C SER A 157 -11.98 13.20 -1.76
N LYS A 158 -11.27 12.54 -2.68
CA LYS A 158 -11.29 11.07 -2.80
C LYS A 158 -10.76 10.37 -1.55
N SER A 159 -9.81 10.98 -0.82
CA SER A 159 -9.27 10.40 0.41
C SER A 159 -10.28 10.40 1.58
N LEU A 160 -11.37 11.17 1.48
CA LEU A 160 -12.45 11.15 2.47
C LEU A 160 -13.06 9.75 2.66
N GLN A 161 -13.05 8.91 1.64
CA GLN A 161 -13.56 7.52 1.75
C GLN A 161 -12.89 6.74 2.89
N TYR A 162 -11.59 6.92 3.11
CA TYR A 162 -10.86 6.25 4.19
C TYR A 162 -11.31 6.72 5.57
N VAL A 163 -11.60 8.01 5.70
CA VAL A 163 -12.11 8.59 6.95
C VAL A 163 -13.53 8.11 7.22
N ARG A 164 -14.40 8.07 6.20
CA ARG A 164 -15.77 7.51 6.34
C ARG A 164 -15.72 6.08 6.83
N ARG A 165 -14.89 5.23 6.20
CA ARG A 165 -14.76 3.83 6.57
C ARG A 165 -14.20 3.64 7.99
N CYS A 166 -13.23 4.47 8.39
CA CYS A 166 -12.71 4.47 9.76
C CYS A 166 -13.81 4.78 10.78
N VAL A 167 -14.61 5.81 10.52
CA VAL A 167 -15.72 6.24 11.39
C VAL A 167 -16.76 5.14 11.49
N GLU A 168 -17.17 4.53 10.37
CA GLU A 168 -18.12 3.41 10.33
C GLU A 168 -17.61 2.19 11.12
N MET A 169 -16.34 1.81 10.94
CA MET A 169 -15.75 0.69 11.68
C MET A 169 -15.69 0.96 13.18
N PHE A 170 -15.38 2.19 13.58
CA PHE A 170 -15.38 2.58 14.98
C PHE A 170 -16.81 2.52 15.57
N GLU A 171 -17.83 2.99 14.85
CA GLU A 171 -19.23 2.91 15.26
C GLU A 171 -19.72 1.47 15.46
N LEU A 172 -19.33 0.56 14.55
CA LEU A 172 -19.71 -0.85 14.62
C LEU A 172 -19.14 -1.57 15.86
N THR A 173 -17.95 -1.16 16.30
CA THR A 173 -17.23 -1.81 17.41
C THR A 173 -17.46 -1.13 18.76
N ASN A 174 -17.92 0.14 18.78
CA ASN A 174 -18.03 0.95 19.98
C ASN A 174 -19.44 1.54 20.13
N ARG A 175 -20.31 0.89 20.93
CA ARG A 175 -21.66 1.43 21.23
C ARG A 175 -21.58 2.76 21.96
N ALA A 176 -20.74 2.85 23.00
CA ALA A 176 -20.44 4.09 23.71
C ALA A 176 -19.12 4.66 23.13
N LYS A 177 -19.15 5.91 22.67
CA LYS A 177 -18.03 6.54 21.97
C LYS A 177 -17.22 7.37 22.95
N TYR A 178 -16.05 6.86 23.40
CA TYR A 178 -15.12 7.64 24.21
C TYR A 178 -14.04 8.27 23.32
N TYR A 179 -13.69 9.51 23.65
CA TYR A 179 -12.65 10.23 22.89
C TYR A 179 -11.27 9.54 22.97
N SER A 180 -10.95 8.94 24.13
CA SER A 180 -9.73 8.14 24.32
C SER A 180 -9.65 6.99 23.31
N ASP A 181 -10.74 6.23 23.21
CA ASP A 181 -10.81 5.01 22.40
C ASP A 181 -10.77 5.35 20.90
N LEU A 182 -11.49 6.42 20.50
CA LEU A 182 -11.41 6.95 19.13
C LEU A 182 -9.99 7.39 18.79
N ARG A 183 -9.31 8.09 19.70
CA ARG A 183 -7.95 8.56 19.49
C ARG A 183 -6.97 7.40 19.36
N GLU A 184 -7.07 6.39 20.20
CA GLU A 184 -6.25 5.18 20.15
C GLU A 184 -6.51 4.42 18.86
N PHE A 185 -7.77 4.16 18.52
CA PHE A 185 -8.17 3.51 17.28
C PHE A 185 -7.59 4.20 16.04
N VAL A 186 -7.74 5.52 15.93
CA VAL A 186 -7.19 6.31 14.81
C VAL A 186 -5.66 6.32 14.80
N PHE A 187 -5.03 6.29 15.97
CA PHE A 187 -3.57 6.31 16.09
C PHE A 187 -2.92 4.99 15.67
N GLU A 188 -3.57 3.87 15.96
CA GLU A 188 -3.11 2.52 15.60
C GLU A 188 -3.45 2.15 14.15
N SER A 189 -4.44 2.82 13.57
CA SER A 189 -4.91 2.55 12.21
C SER A 189 -3.97 3.11 11.13
N SER A 190 -4.02 2.45 9.99
CA SER A 190 -3.37 2.86 8.74
C SER A 190 -4.40 3.08 7.62
N VAL A 191 -4.03 3.76 6.52
CA VAL A 191 -4.93 3.94 5.37
C VAL A 191 -5.30 2.59 4.75
N GLU A 192 -4.38 1.64 4.79
CA GLU A 192 -4.56 0.28 4.28
C GLU A 192 -5.75 -0.44 4.91
N ASP A 193 -6.02 -0.17 6.20
CA ASP A 193 -7.10 -0.83 6.95
C ASP A 193 -8.49 -0.41 6.44
N PHE A 194 -8.57 0.78 5.86
CA PHE A 194 -9.81 1.37 5.36
C PHE A 194 -9.96 1.36 3.84
N CYS A 195 -9.05 0.67 3.12
CA CYS A 195 -9.22 0.44 1.71
C CYS A 195 -10.38 -0.54 1.48
N ASP A 196 -11.49 -0.03 0.99
CA ASP A 196 -12.61 -0.88 0.59
C ASP A 196 -12.29 -1.55 -0.75
N VAL A 197 -12.23 -2.87 -0.72
CA VAL A 197 -11.97 -3.73 -1.88
C VAL A 197 -13.12 -4.71 -2.15
N SER A 198 -14.24 -4.54 -1.46
CA SER A 198 -15.36 -5.48 -1.48
C SER A 198 -15.98 -5.71 -2.87
N ASP A 199 -15.96 -4.71 -3.73
CA ASP A 199 -16.48 -4.75 -5.11
C ASP A 199 -15.38 -4.92 -6.18
N ALA A 200 -14.12 -5.12 -5.76
CA ALA A 200 -13.02 -5.35 -6.68
C ALA A 200 -12.93 -6.83 -7.06
N GLU A 201 -12.77 -7.11 -8.35
CA GLU A 201 -12.43 -8.44 -8.83
C GLU A 201 -10.97 -8.80 -8.53
N VAL A 202 -10.10 -7.81 -8.57
CA VAL A 202 -8.66 -7.94 -8.32
C VAL A 202 -8.16 -6.83 -7.40
N VAL A 203 -7.43 -7.23 -6.36
CA VAL A 203 -6.74 -6.30 -5.47
C VAL A 203 -5.28 -6.20 -5.90
N VAL A 204 -4.76 -4.99 -6.02
CA VAL A 204 -3.33 -4.76 -6.28
C VAL A 204 -2.68 -4.18 -5.03
N SER A 205 -1.57 -4.74 -4.63
CA SER A 205 -0.85 -4.32 -3.41
C SER A 205 0.65 -4.54 -3.55
N THR A 206 1.44 -3.92 -2.69
CA THR A 206 2.80 -4.41 -2.45
C THR A 206 2.76 -5.53 -1.42
N VAL A 207 3.77 -6.40 -1.45
CA VAL A 207 3.89 -7.50 -0.46
C VAL A 207 3.80 -6.98 0.97
N HIS A 208 4.41 -5.82 1.25
CA HIS A 208 4.39 -5.23 2.60
C HIS A 208 2.98 -4.82 3.06
N LYS A 209 2.19 -4.23 2.17
CA LYS A 209 0.84 -3.71 2.48
C LYS A 209 -0.24 -4.81 2.51
N SER A 210 0.07 -6.01 2.05
CA SER A 210 -0.84 -7.16 2.11
C SER A 210 -0.87 -7.87 3.47
N LYS A 211 -0.01 -7.45 4.42
CA LYS A 211 0.06 -8.06 5.75
C LYS A 211 -1.30 -7.99 6.45
N GLY A 212 -1.74 -9.12 7.03
CA GLY A 212 -3.04 -9.23 7.69
C GLY A 212 -4.22 -9.56 6.77
N ARG A 213 -4.04 -9.51 5.44
CA ARG A 213 -5.06 -9.88 4.45
C ARG A 213 -4.77 -11.25 3.85
N GLU A 214 -5.80 -11.88 3.29
CA GLU A 214 -5.73 -13.21 2.69
C GLU A 214 -6.62 -13.24 1.45
N PHE A 215 -6.20 -14.03 0.45
CA PHE A 215 -6.87 -14.09 -0.84
C PHE A 215 -6.88 -15.53 -1.35
N ASP A 216 -7.91 -15.88 -2.08
CA ASP A 216 -8.03 -17.24 -2.65
C ASP A 216 -6.93 -17.47 -3.70
N ASN A 217 -6.65 -16.45 -4.51
CA ASN A 217 -5.61 -16.46 -5.55
C ASN A 217 -4.59 -15.35 -5.32
N VAL A 218 -3.32 -15.66 -5.26
CA VAL A 218 -2.24 -14.67 -5.14
C VAL A 218 -1.31 -14.77 -6.32
N TYR A 219 -1.11 -13.64 -7.00
CA TYR A 219 -0.13 -13.45 -8.07
C TYR A 219 1.02 -12.60 -7.53
N MET A 220 2.23 -13.11 -7.57
CA MET A 220 3.42 -12.37 -7.16
C MET A 220 4.21 -11.93 -8.39
N LEU A 221 4.38 -10.62 -8.56
CA LEU A 221 5.24 -10.02 -9.60
C LEU A 221 6.58 -9.64 -8.96
N ILE A 222 7.59 -10.48 -9.12
CA ILE A 222 8.88 -10.33 -8.44
C ILE A 222 10.00 -10.30 -9.46
N SER A 223 10.57 -9.11 -9.67
CA SER A 223 11.74 -8.95 -10.56
C SER A 223 13.06 -9.04 -9.78
N ASP A 224 14.08 -9.56 -10.44
CA ASP A 224 15.44 -9.66 -9.91
C ASP A 224 16.17 -8.30 -9.96
N LYS A 225 15.65 -7.32 -9.23
CA LYS A 225 16.19 -5.95 -9.14
C LYS A 225 16.95 -5.70 -7.83
N PHE A 226 16.71 -6.52 -6.83
CA PHE A 226 17.15 -6.27 -5.46
C PHE A 226 18.01 -7.41 -4.96
N ASN A 227 19.03 -7.08 -4.18
CA ASN A 227 19.82 -8.08 -3.46
C ASN A 227 18.92 -8.86 -2.49
N HIS A 228 19.03 -10.18 -2.49
CA HIS A 228 18.23 -11.07 -1.66
C HIS A 228 18.68 -11.05 -0.20
N THR A 229 18.36 -9.96 0.51
CA THR A 229 18.58 -9.88 1.96
C THR A 229 17.54 -10.71 2.71
N ASP A 230 17.86 -11.15 3.94
CA ASP A 230 16.91 -11.88 4.79
C ASP A 230 15.58 -11.12 4.98
N ASP A 231 15.62 -9.78 5.07
CA ASP A 231 14.40 -8.98 5.19
C ASP A 231 13.55 -9.01 3.91
N LEU A 232 14.18 -9.04 2.74
CA LEU A 232 13.47 -9.17 1.47
C LEU A 232 12.88 -10.58 1.33
N LEU A 233 13.64 -11.61 1.69
CA LEU A 233 13.15 -13.00 1.67
C LEU A 233 11.97 -13.19 2.65
N ARG A 234 12.01 -12.60 3.85
CA ARG A 234 10.86 -12.60 4.78
C ARG A 234 9.63 -11.92 4.18
N ARG A 235 9.80 -10.83 3.43
CA ARG A 235 8.68 -10.20 2.72
C ARG A 235 8.09 -11.14 1.67
N TYR A 236 8.90 -11.82 0.87
CA TYR A 236 8.40 -12.78 -0.10
C TYR A 236 7.66 -13.95 0.57
N TYR A 237 8.19 -14.46 1.68
CA TYR A 237 7.51 -15.45 2.51
C TYR A 237 6.13 -14.96 2.98
N VAL A 238 6.03 -13.71 3.43
CA VAL A 238 4.74 -13.09 3.77
C VAL A 238 3.81 -13.08 2.56
N GLY A 239 4.31 -12.75 1.37
CA GLY A 239 3.52 -12.79 0.13
C GLY A 239 2.98 -14.19 -0.19
N ILE A 240 3.82 -15.22 -0.13
CA ILE A 240 3.42 -16.63 -0.32
C ILE A 240 2.30 -17.00 0.64
N THR A 241 2.44 -16.65 1.93
CA THR A 241 1.44 -16.98 2.97
C THR A 241 0.16 -16.15 2.90
N ARG A 242 -0.03 -15.27 1.91
CA ARG A 242 -1.31 -14.59 1.65
C ARG A 242 -2.27 -15.45 0.84
N ALA A 243 -1.77 -16.48 0.16
CA ALA A 243 -2.60 -17.38 -0.64
C ALA A 243 -3.34 -18.41 0.24
N LYS A 244 -4.64 -18.58 -0.02
CA LYS A 244 -5.43 -19.66 0.55
C LYS A 244 -5.38 -20.89 -0.35
N HIS A 245 -5.73 -20.73 -1.61
CA HIS A 245 -5.86 -21.86 -2.55
C HIS A 245 -4.73 -21.88 -3.58
N ASN A 246 -4.49 -20.76 -4.29
CA ASN A 246 -3.61 -20.76 -5.46
C ASN A 246 -2.53 -19.67 -5.35
N LEU A 247 -1.31 -20.05 -5.72
CA LEU A 247 -0.16 -19.16 -5.75
C LEU A 247 0.51 -19.18 -7.14
N TYR A 248 0.55 -18.03 -7.77
CA TYR A 248 1.18 -17.83 -9.08
C TYR A 248 2.34 -16.83 -8.95
N ILE A 249 3.55 -17.27 -9.24
CA ILE A 249 4.75 -16.44 -9.12
C ILE A 249 5.29 -16.15 -10.52
N HIS A 250 5.35 -14.88 -10.89
CA HIS A 250 6.01 -14.40 -12.10
C HIS A 250 7.34 -13.74 -11.71
N THR A 251 8.43 -14.29 -12.19
CA THR A 251 9.78 -13.82 -11.86
C THR A 251 10.70 -13.89 -13.07
N ASN A 252 11.75 -13.08 -13.07
CA ASN A 252 12.88 -13.20 -14.01
C ASN A 252 14.20 -13.52 -13.28
N GLY A 253 14.13 -13.94 -12.03
CA GLY A 253 15.25 -14.39 -11.20
C GLY A 253 15.09 -15.84 -10.73
N ASP A 254 15.98 -16.25 -9.85
CA ASP A 254 16.10 -17.62 -9.32
C ASP A 254 15.70 -17.77 -7.86
N VAL A 255 15.25 -16.67 -7.20
CA VAL A 255 14.96 -16.62 -5.78
C VAL A 255 13.92 -17.66 -5.29
N PHE A 256 13.09 -18.16 -6.19
CA PHE A 256 12.05 -19.18 -5.90
C PHE A 256 12.43 -20.59 -6.34
N ASP A 257 13.70 -20.84 -6.71
CA ASP A 257 14.15 -22.18 -7.17
C ASP A 257 14.11 -23.25 -6.07
N SER A 258 14.16 -22.82 -4.81
CA SER A 258 14.00 -23.71 -3.66
C SER A 258 12.61 -24.33 -3.47
N ILE A 259 11.60 -23.84 -4.21
CA ILE A 259 10.23 -24.42 -4.14
C ILE A 259 10.16 -25.59 -5.11
N HIS A 260 9.85 -26.79 -4.60
CA HIS A 260 9.93 -28.03 -5.39
C HIS A 260 8.58 -28.49 -5.95
N ASN A 261 7.55 -28.58 -5.15
CA ASN A 261 6.24 -29.10 -5.56
C ASN A 261 5.40 -27.99 -6.23
N CYS A 262 5.81 -27.59 -7.45
CA CYS A 262 5.13 -26.56 -8.22
C CYS A 262 5.23 -26.81 -9.73
N GLN A 263 4.25 -26.30 -10.48
CA GLN A 263 4.35 -26.21 -11.92
C GLN A 263 5.37 -25.13 -12.31
N ARG A 264 6.30 -25.45 -13.22
CA ARG A 264 7.27 -24.48 -13.74
C ARG A 264 7.02 -24.22 -15.22
N ILE A 265 6.96 -22.94 -15.57
CA ILE A 265 6.81 -22.47 -16.95
C ILE A 265 8.00 -21.56 -17.28
N MET A 266 8.61 -21.75 -18.42
CA MET A 266 9.61 -20.82 -18.97
C MET A 266 8.93 -19.99 -20.06
N ASP A 267 8.93 -18.66 -19.90
CA ASP A 267 8.44 -17.72 -20.89
C ASP A 267 9.63 -17.01 -21.56
N SER A 268 9.83 -17.31 -22.84
CA SER A 268 10.92 -16.79 -23.65
C SER A 268 10.57 -15.50 -24.42
N HIS A 269 9.36 -14.94 -24.22
CA HIS A 269 8.97 -13.73 -24.91
C HIS A 269 9.60 -12.48 -24.29
N GLN A 270 9.89 -11.50 -25.13
CA GLN A 270 10.25 -10.14 -24.71
C GLN A 270 9.01 -9.26 -24.75
N TYR A 271 8.80 -8.52 -23.67
CA TYR A 271 7.65 -7.61 -23.54
C TYR A 271 8.09 -6.16 -23.58
N ALA A 272 7.25 -5.33 -24.18
CA ALA A 272 7.48 -3.89 -24.24
C ALA A 272 7.44 -3.24 -22.86
N VAL A 273 8.18 -2.14 -22.71
CA VAL A 273 8.07 -1.27 -21.53
C VAL A 273 6.67 -0.69 -21.43
N PRO A 274 6.12 -0.52 -20.22
CA PRO A 274 4.83 0.15 -20.03
C PRO A 274 4.83 1.54 -20.67
N GLU A 275 3.80 1.90 -21.40
CA GLU A 275 3.66 3.25 -21.99
C GLU A 275 3.46 4.33 -20.92
N LYS A 276 2.88 3.94 -19.79
CA LYS A 276 2.54 4.85 -18.68
C LYS A 276 3.14 4.33 -17.39
N ILE A 277 3.74 5.22 -16.62
CA ILE A 277 4.28 4.97 -15.29
C ILE A 277 3.71 6.00 -14.35
N VAL A 278 3.41 5.62 -13.11
CA VAL A 278 3.00 6.56 -12.07
C VAL A 278 4.00 6.51 -10.93
N LEU A 279 4.55 7.66 -10.58
CA LEU A 279 5.43 7.83 -9.44
C LEU A 279 4.61 8.45 -8.29
N GLN A 280 4.46 7.71 -7.20
CA GLN A 280 3.78 8.17 -6.00
C GLN A 280 4.78 8.90 -5.10
N LEU A 281 4.62 10.21 -4.95
CA LEU A 281 5.52 11.02 -4.13
C LEU A 281 5.26 10.76 -2.64
N SER A 282 6.33 10.60 -1.89
CA SER A 282 6.37 10.62 -0.42
C SER A 282 6.80 12.00 0.09
N HIS A 283 6.77 12.19 1.41
CA HIS A 283 7.29 13.43 2.02
C HIS A 283 8.81 13.64 1.81
N LYS A 284 9.56 12.60 1.38
CA LYS A 284 10.99 12.69 1.06
C LYS A 284 11.25 13.20 -0.35
N ASP A 285 10.25 13.12 -1.22
CA ASP A 285 10.35 13.51 -2.62
C ASP A 285 10.02 14.98 -2.87
N VAL A 286 9.61 15.70 -1.84
CA VAL A 286 9.28 17.13 -1.86
C VAL A 286 10.17 17.91 -0.91
N TYR A 287 10.41 19.19 -1.23
CA TYR A 287 11.15 20.10 -0.38
C TYR A 287 10.21 20.68 0.70
N LEU A 288 10.30 20.15 1.91
CA LEU A 288 9.33 20.39 2.99
C LEU A 288 9.22 21.86 3.40
N ASP A 289 10.35 22.62 3.41
CA ASP A 289 10.33 24.03 3.79
C ASP A 289 9.51 24.89 2.83
N TYR A 290 9.31 24.46 1.58
CA TYR A 290 8.49 25.19 0.61
C TYR A 290 7.03 25.31 1.07
N PHE A 291 6.51 24.35 1.80
CA PHE A 291 5.15 24.35 2.33
C PHE A 291 4.88 25.42 3.40
N LYS A 292 5.91 26.06 3.94
CA LYS A 292 5.77 27.24 4.80
C LYS A 292 5.14 28.42 4.05
N TYR A 293 5.41 28.53 2.75
CA TYR A 293 4.97 29.62 1.89
C TYR A 293 3.69 29.31 1.10
N SER A 294 3.34 28.04 0.91
CA SER A 294 2.19 27.60 0.11
C SER A 294 1.07 26.97 0.94
N LYS A 295 1.06 27.18 2.26
CA LYS A 295 0.15 26.51 3.19
C LYS A 295 -1.33 26.72 2.86
N GLN A 296 -1.73 27.93 2.51
CA GLN A 296 -3.13 28.25 2.22
C GLN A 296 -3.59 27.56 0.95
N GLU A 297 -2.77 27.58 -0.09
CA GLU A 297 -3.02 26.95 -1.36
C GLU A 297 -3.13 25.42 -1.21
N VAL A 298 -2.22 24.79 -0.47
CA VAL A 298 -2.26 23.37 -0.20
C VAL A 298 -3.52 22.97 0.57
N LEU A 299 -3.94 23.74 1.57
CA LEU A 299 -5.15 23.48 2.34
C LEU A 299 -6.46 23.69 1.56
N ALA A 300 -6.40 24.45 0.46
CA ALA A 300 -7.54 24.64 -0.43
C ALA A 300 -7.77 23.44 -1.37
N LEU A 301 -6.72 22.66 -1.65
CA LEU A 301 -6.79 21.49 -2.52
C LEU A 301 -7.47 20.28 -1.86
N ARG A 302 -7.88 19.35 -2.71
CA ARG A 302 -8.50 18.07 -2.35
C ARG A 302 -7.76 16.92 -3.04
N SER A 303 -7.90 15.72 -2.50
CA SER A 303 -7.39 14.52 -3.15
C SER A 303 -8.05 14.37 -4.53
N ASP A 304 -7.24 14.10 -5.54
CA ASP A 304 -7.55 14.01 -6.97
C ASP A 304 -7.55 15.36 -7.73
N ASP A 305 -7.38 16.50 -7.06
CA ASP A 305 -7.21 17.77 -7.79
C ASP A 305 -6.02 17.69 -8.75
N GLU A 306 -6.20 18.24 -9.95
CA GLU A 306 -5.17 18.24 -10.99
C GLU A 306 -4.06 19.24 -10.67
N LEU A 307 -2.85 18.82 -10.97
CA LEU A 307 -1.62 19.61 -10.83
C LEU A 307 -0.88 19.67 -12.17
N THR A 308 -0.17 20.77 -12.38
CA THR A 308 0.74 20.93 -13.52
C THR A 308 2.19 20.82 -13.04
N TYR A 309 2.99 20.02 -13.71
CA TYR A 309 4.43 19.96 -13.47
C TYR A 309 5.16 21.01 -14.29
N LYS A 310 5.88 21.90 -13.62
CA LYS A 310 6.82 22.87 -14.22
C LYS A 310 8.13 22.80 -13.46
N ALA A 311 9.07 22.02 -13.96
CA ALA A 311 10.31 21.68 -13.26
C ALA A 311 10.94 22.88 -12.53
N PRO A 312 11.30 22.79 -11.26
CA PRO A 312 11.12 21.66 -10.35
C PRO A 312 9.83 21.74 -9.50
N TYR A 313 8.81 22.46 -9.95
CA TYR A 313 7.61 22.76 -9.17
C TYR A 313 6.39 21.98 -9.62
N LEU A 314 5.52 21.68 -8.64
CA LEU A 314 4.12 21.32 -8.87
C LEU A 314 3.28 22.58 -8.67
N CYS A 315 2.44 22.86 -9.65
CA CYS A 315 1.60 24.05 -9.68
C CYS A 315 0.12 23.65 -9.61
N CYS A 316 -0.69 24.46 -8.96
CA CYS A 316 -2.13 24.35 -8.99
C CYS A 316 -2.63 24.58 -10.43
N ALA A 317 -3.35 23.62 -11.01
CA ALA A 317 -3.75 23.71 -12.42
C ALA A 317 -4.60 24.94 -12.75
N PRO A 318 -5.64 25.33 -11.95
CA PRO A 318 -6.45 26.53 -12.24
C PRO A 318 -5.71 27.85 -12.14
N THR A 319 -4.74 27.97 -11.21
CA THR A 319 -4.09 29.27 -10.93
C THR A 319 -2.68 29.38 -11.50
N GLY A 320 -2.08 28.27 -11.89
CA GLY A 320 -0.67 28.19 -12.30
C GLY A 320 0.34 28.48 -11.18
N LYS A 321 -0.13 28.73 -9.94
CA LYS A 321 0.73 29.04 -8.79
C LYS A 321 1.51 27.81 -8.33
N ALA A 322 2.81 27.95 -8.10
CA ALA A 322 3.62 26.88 -7.55
C ALA A 322 3.23 26.60 -6.09
N ILE A 323 2.95 25.34 -5.77
CA ILE A 323 2.44 24.88 -4.47
C ILE A 323 3.37 23.89 -3.77
N ALA A 324 4.19 23.18 -4.53
CA ALA A 324 5.22 22.31 -4.00
C ALA A 324 6.47 22.36 -4.88
N ARG A 325 7.63 22.15 -4.26
CA ARG A 325 8.91 21.98 -4.96
C ARG A 325 9.40 20.57 -4.74
N LEU A 326 9.83 19.91 -5.82
CA LEU A 326 10.42 18.58 -5.72
C LEU A 326 11.79 18.62 -5.05
N SER A 327 12.13 17.57 -4.29
CA SER A 327 13.46 17.38 -3.73
C SER A 327 14.48 17.11 -4.86
N GLN A 328 15.77 17.37 -4.59
CA GLN A 328 16.82 17.09 -5.57
C GLN A 328 16.83 15.60 -5.97
N GLY A 329 16.68 14.71 -5.00
CA GLY A 329 16.61 13.27 -5.27
C GLY A 329 15.46 12.87 -6.21
N MET A 330 14.31 13.57 -6.12
CA MET A 330 13.19 13.33 -7.04
C MET A 330 13.45 13.89 -8.43
N ILE A 331 14.09 15.07 -8.52
CA ILE A 331 14.51 15.66 -9.80
C ILE A 331 15.48 14.70 -10.52
N ASP A 332 16.49 14.19 -9.81
CA ASP A 332 17.46 13.23 -10.35
C ASP A 332 16.79 11.90 -10.80
N LYS A 333 15.75 11.48 -10.07
CA LYS A 333 14.93 10.31 -10.44
C LYS A 333 14.15 10.58 -11.73
N LEU A 334 13.56 11.75 -11.89
CA LEU A 334 12.85 12.14 -13.12
C LEU A 334 13.81 12.22 -14.32
N ALA A 335 14.98 12.83 -14.16
CA ALA A 335 15.99 12.86 -15.21
C ALA A 335 16.38 11.44 -15.71
N LYS A 336 16.50 10.46 -14.80
CA LYS A 336 16.70 9.06 -15.18
C LYS A 336 15.53 8.45 -15.96
N TRP A 337 14.29 8.92 -15.72
CA TRP A 337 13.15 8.50 -16.52
C TRP A 337 13.14 9.17 -17.90
N GLU A 338 13.52 10.44 -17.99
CA GLU A 338 13.67 11.16 -19.24
C GLU A 338 14.69 10.49 -20.17
N THR A 339 15.85 10.02 -19.65
CA THR A 339 16.82 9.25 -20.44
C THR A 339 16.26 7.94 -20.97
N LYS A 340 15.16 7.42 -20.40
CA LYS A 340 14.43 6.24 -20.88
C LYS A 340 13.26 6.59 -21.81
N GLY A 341 13.10 7.85 -22.18
CA GLY A 341 12.05 8.34 -23.06
C GLY A 341 10.71 8.59 -22.38
N TYR A 342 10.69 8.85 -21.04
CA TYR A 342 9.46 9.17 -20.33
C TYR A 342 9.44 10.62 -19.85
N ASN A 343 8.36 11.34 -20.14
CA ASN A 343 8.14 12.68 -19.64
C ASN A 343 6.92 12.72 -18.70
N VAL A 344 6.91 13.66 -17.75
CA VAL A 344 5.75 13.90 -16.89
C VAL A 344 4.62 14.48 -17.74
N ALA A 345 3.56 13.72 -17.93
CA ALA A 345 2.38 14.09 -18.70
C ALA A 345 1.34 14.83 -17.87
N SER A 346 1.14 14.40 -16.61
CA SER A 346 0.21 15.05 -15.68
C SER A 346 0.57 14.73 -14.24
N ALA A 347 0.01 15.48 -13.31
CA ALA A 347 0.13 15.23 -11.88
C ALA A 347 -1.23 15.43 -11.20
N SER A 348 -1.44 14.78 -10.06
CA SER A 348 -2.65 14.98 -9.23
C SER A 348 -2.34 14.84 -7.75
N VAL A 349 -3.16 15.47 -6.92
CA VAL A 349 -3.08 15.36 -5.46
C VAL A 349 -3.51 13.96 -5.04
N ARG A 350 -2.65 13.21 -4.35
CA ARG A 350 -3.02 11.94 -3.73
C ARG A 350 -3.52 12.14 -2.30
N PHE A 351 -2.71 12.80 -1.46
CA PHE A 351 -3.06 13.08 -0.07
C PHE A 351 -2.55 14.47 0.35
N ILE A 352 -3.23 15.08 1.32
CA ILE A 352 -2.73 16.22 2.07
C ILE A 352 -2.61 15.82 3.53
N VAL A 353 -1.41 15.96 4.10
CA VAL A 353 -1.08 15.44 5.43
C VAL A 353 -0.42 16.50 6.30
N ALA A 354 -0.66 16.44 7.59
CA ALA A 354 0.10 17.22 8.56
C ALA A 354 1.46 16.54 8.80
N TRP A 355 2.52 17.31 8.73
CA TRP A 355 3.87 16.82 8.97
C TRP A 355 4.59 17.74 9.97
N LYS A 356 5.33 17.12 10.88
CA LYS A 356 6.24 17.79 11.81
C LYS A 356 7.52 16.99 11.93
N SER A 357 8.68 17.67 11.94
CA SER A 357 9.97 17.02 12.16
C SER A 357 9.99 16.33 13.53
N LYS A 358 10.64 15.18 13.63
CA LYS A 358 10.83 14.47 14.93
C LYS A 358 11.66 15.30 15.90
N ASN A 359 12.57 16.13 15.37
CA ASN A 359 13.47 17.00 16.14
C ASN A 359 12.97 18.44 16.26
N ALA A 360 11.73 18.71 15.84
CA ALA A 360 11.14 20.03 15.87
C ALA A 360 10.96 20.54 17.31
N ALA A 361 11.30 21.80 17.56
CA ALA A 361 10.99 22.46 18.82
C ALA A 361 9.47 22.44 19.07
N LYS A 362 9.05 22.47 20.37
CA LYS A 362 7.61 22.44 20.73
C LYS A 362 6.79 23.51 20.02
N GLU A 363 7.40 24.66 19.75
CA GLU A 363 6.76 25.83 19.12
C GLU A 363 6.73 25.78 17.59
N GLU A 364 7.45 24.86 16.94
CA GLU A 364 7.47 24.74 15.50
C GLU A 364 6.11 24.27 14.97
N LYS A 365 5.55 25.06 14.05
CA LYS A 365 4.22 24.81 13.47
C LYS A 365 4.27 23.61 12.52
N GLU A 366 3.24 22.78 12.56
CA GLU A 366 3.04 21.70 11.60
C GLU A 366 2.85 22.25 10.18
N LEU A 367 3.46 21.56 9.22
CA LEU A 367 3.31 21.85 7.80
C LEU A 367 2.13 21.06 7.22
N ALA A 368 1.41 21.64 6.29
CA ALA A 368 0.50 20.90 5.41
C ALA A 368 1.31 20.47 4.18
N VAL A 369 1.58 19.18 4.08
CA VAL A 369 2.40 18.58 3.02
C VAL A 369 1.49 17.90 1.99
N LEU A 370 1.72 18.22 0.73
CA LEU A 370 1.03 17.62 -0.40
C LEU A 370 1.83 16.41 -0.89
N LEU A 371 1.17 15.25 -0.97
CA LEU A 371 1.68 14.03 -1.60
C LEU A 371 0.96 13.85 -2.93
N ALA A 372 1.71 13.88 -4.03
CA ALA A 372 1.18 13.83 -5.38
C ALA A 372 1.50 12.51 -6.08
N ASP A 373 0.72 12.20 -7.11
CA ASP A 373 1.02 11.19 -8.12
C ASP A 373 1.49 11.90 -9.40
N LEU A 374 2.68 11.54 -9.88
CA LEU A 374 3.20 11.98 -11.18
C LEU A 374 2.96 10.89 -12.20
N LYS A 375 2.21 11.20 -13.26
CA LYS A 375 1.93 10.28 -14.37
C LYS A 375 2.92 10.58 -15.50
N LEU A 376 3.83 9.63 -15.74
CA LEU A 376 4.81 9.70 -16.82
C LEU A 376 4.28 8.93 -18.03
N ARG A 377 4.54 9.45 -19.22
CA ARG A 377 4.21 8.80 -20.49
C ARG A 377 5.46 8.70 -21.33
N LYS A 378 5.59 7.57 -22.03
CA LYS A 378 6.64 7.37 -23.03
C LYS A 378 6.35 8.25 -24.24
N VAL A 379 7.37 9.01 -24.68
CA VAL A 379 7.35 9.89 -25.86
C VAL A 379 7.97 9.17 -27.04
#